data_a73103cc8d0caeb5f31867d2c44544c3
#
_entry.id   a73103cc8d0caeb5f31867d2c44544c3
#
_cell.length_a   1.000
_cell.length_b   1.000
_cell.length_c   1.000
_cell.angle_alpha   90.00
_cell.angle_beta   90.00
_cell.angle_gamma   90.00
#
_symmetry.space_group_name_H-M   'P 1'
#
loop_
_entity.id
_entity.type
_entity.pdbx_description
1 polymer ?
#
loop_
_entity_poly.entity_id
_entity_poly.type
_entity_poly.pdbx_seq_one_letter_code
_entity_poly.pdbx_strand_id
1 'polypeptide(L)'
;MILYHGSKEIVEFPEIRKTLYNKDFYFGFYCTKMQEQAERWATRYGRKGYVNCYEYTPDKKLKYLIFEEMTEEWLDFIVACRSGQSHDYDIVEGPMADDTIYNYVQNFIDKKISRAAFWELVKFNHPTHQISFHTISALDTLEFAGSEVVYGEKNNNNLFFTCSLIEYIGRNRKQHRREITDYLGRENIKRIYDYADVFHCEPIQKVAAEFMEQCNIPEGKFDNVSMCRYTVPNYWDIGEVYERLIEDIYDDAEIEKGIWDIYHSWIDAHISDYNTDFYYQPRDYIAACYKEGEIL
;
A
#
# COMPACT_ATOMS: atom_id res chain seq x y z
N MET A 1 11.50 20.69 -19.23
CA MET A 1 10.77 19.41 -19.35
C MET A 1 9.64 19.38 -18.33
N ILE A 2 8.60 18.56 -18.56
CA ILE A 2 7.52 18.45 -17.57
C ILE A 2 7.85 17.33 -16.58
N LEU A 3 7.61 17.64 -15.29
CA LEU A 3 7.64 16.67 -14.20
C LEU A 3 6.26 16.62 -13.55
N TYR A 4 5.92 15.45 -13.02
CA TYR A 4 4.62 15.16 -12.42
C TYR A 4 4.75 14.80 -10.95
N HIS A 5 3.83 15.31 -10.13
CA HIS A 5 3.71 14.96 -8.72
C HIS A 5 2.27 14.55 -8.41
N GLY A 6 2.07 13.30 -7.99
CA GLY A 6 0.77 12.79 -7.56
C GLY A 6 0.50 13.12 -6.10
N SER A 7 -0.66 13.71 -5.80
CA SER A 7 -1.08 14.02 -4.42
C SER A 7 -2.60 14.03 -4.25
N LYS A 8 -3.06 14.14 -2.99
CA LYS A 8 -4.49 14.30 -2.65
C LYS A 8 -5.03 15.71 -2.90
N GLU A 9 -4.16 16.66 -3.13
CA GLU A 9 -4.47 18.09 -3.26
C GLU A 9 -3.65 18.73 -4.37
N ILE A 10 -4.08 19.91 -4.82
CA ILE A 10 -3.30 20.73 -5.75
C ILE A 10 -2.13 21.34 -4.97
N VAL A 11 -0.91 21.12 -5.48
CA VAL A 11 0.33 21.64 -4.88
C VAL A 11 0.93 22.66 -5.84
N GLU A 12 0.45 23.89 -5.76
CA GLU A 12 0.97 25.01 -6.55
C GLU A 12 2.39 25.42 -6.08
N PHE A 13 2.62 25.36 -4.76
CA PHE A 13 3.88 25.72 -4.12
C PHE A 13 4.51 24.46 -3.48
N PRO A 14 5.48 23.81 -4.14
CA PRO A 14 6.11 22.62 -3.59
C PRO A 14 6.92 22.91 -2.33
N GLU A 15 6.86 22.00 -1.36
CA GLU A 15 7.54 22.15 -0.08
C GLU A 15 8.32 20.88 0.28
N ILE A 16 9.46 21.05 0.97
CA ILE A 16 10.19 19.94 1.57
C ILE A 16 9.58 19.63 2.94
N ARG A 17 8.72 18.61 2.98
CA ARG A 17 8.06 18.18 4.21
C ARG A 17 8.85 17.08 4.90
N LYS A 18 9.14 17.28 6.19
CA LYS A 18 9.63 16.21 7.06
C LYS A 18 8.46 15.33 7.44
N THR A 19 8.57 14.05 7.15
CA THR A 19 7.57 13.03 7.49
C THR A 19 8.07 12.16 8.64
N LEU A 20 7.18 11.36 9.22
CA LEU A 20 7.54 10.44 10.31
C LEU A 20 8.55 9.36 9.85
N TYR A 21 8.54 9.03 8.56
CA TYR A 21 9.38 7.99 7.95
C TYR A 21 10.31 8.59 6.91
N ASN A 22 11.56 8.10 6.90
CA ASN A 22 12.54 8.48 5.90
C ASN A 22 12.21 7.81 4.56
N LYS A 23 12.30 8.60 3.48
CA LYS A 23 12.08 8.13 2.11
C LYS A 23 13.38 7.63 1.49
N ASP A 24 13.28 7.06 0.28
CA ASP A 24 14.41 6.49 -0.46
C ASP A 24 15.61 7.44 -0.57
N PHE A 25 15.33 8.71 -0.86
CA PHE A 25 16.36 9.75 -0.99
C PHE A 25 16.21 10.80 0.12
N TYR A 26 15.80 10.38 1.34
CA TYR A 26 15.59 11.26 2.48
C TYR A 26 14.37 12.20 2.30
N PHE A 27 14.26 13.27 3.09
CA PHE A 27 13.18 14.25 3.00
C PHE A 27 13.34 15.15 1.79
N GLY A 28 12.31 15.25 0.96
CA GLY A 28 12.32 16.04 -0.25
C GLY A 28 10.93 16.16 -0.88
N PHE A 29 10.83 16.98 -1.90
CA PHE A 29 9.69 17.00 -2.79
C PHE A 29 9.97 16.05 -3.97
N TYR A 30 9.08 15.10 -4.22
CA TYR A 30 9.30 14.02 -5.16
C TYR A 30 8.44 14.16 -6.39
N CYS A 31 9.06 14.05 -7.56
CA CYS A 31 8.42 14.05 -8.86
C CYS A 31 8.84 12.83 -9.69
N THR A 32 8.15 12.64 -10.80
CA THR A 32 8.47 11.65 -11.83
C THR A 32 8.36 12.27 -13.24
N LYS A 33 9.02 11.65 -14.20
CA LYS A 33 8.87 11.96 -15.63
C LYS A 33 7.67 11.26 -16.26
N MET A 34 7.04 10.31 -15.54
CA MET A 34 5.96 9.46 -16.02
C MET A 34 4.63 9.87 -15.39
N GLN A 35 3.71 10.39 -16.21
CA GLN A 35 2.39 10.81 -15.73
C GLN A 35 1.62 9.66 -15.08
N GLU A 36 1.60 8.48 -15.68
CA GLU A 36 0.92 7.29 -15.14
C GLU A 36 1.41 6.90 -13.74
N GLN A 37 2.69 7.13 -13.44
CA GLN A 37 3.22 6.91 -12.10
C GLN A 37 2.68 7.94 -11.11
N ALA A 38 2.60 9.21 -11.51
CA ALA A 38 2.01 10.26 -10.68
C ALA A 38 0.51 10.01 -10.45
N GLU A 39 -0.23 9.51 -11.44
CA GLU A 39 -1.64 9.12 -11.33
C GLU A 39 -1.84 8.03 -10.28
N ARG A 40 -1.03 6.97 -10.32
CA ARG A 40 -1.06 5.89 -9.30
C ARG A 40 -0.78 6.43 -7.91
N TRP A 41 0.17 7.34 -7.76
CA TRP A 41 0.45 7.99 -6.47
C TRP A 41 -0.67 8.92 -6.01
N ALA A 42 -1.28 9.67 -6.93
CA ALA A 42 -2.37 10.59 -6.63
C ALA A 42 -3.61 9.85 -6.09
N THR A 43 -3.88 8.66 -6.63
CA THR A 43 -5.05 7.84 -6.31
C THR A 43 -4.78 6.72 -5.28
N ARG A 44 -3.56 6.66 -4.76
CA ARG A 44 -3.10 5.59 -3.83
C ARG A 44 -3.96 5.45 -2.57
N TYR A 45 -4.55 6.53 -2.08
CA TYR A 45 -5.33 6.58 -0.84
C TYR A 45 -6.79 6.98 -1.06
N GLY A 46 -7.32 6.80 -2.26
CA GLY A 46 -8.69 7.12 -2.59
C GLY A 46 -8.90 7.27 -4.08
N ARG A 47 -10.17 7.27 -4.50
CA ARG A 47 -10.54 7.32 -5.92
C ARG A 47 -10.11 8.59 -6.65
N LYS A 48 -10.05 9.72 -5.94
CA LYS A 48 -9.77 11.03 -6.51
C LYS A 48 -8.41 11.53 -6.03
N GLY A 49 -7.58 11.91 -6.98
CA GLY A 49 -6.30 12.56 -6.72
C GLY A 49 -6.02 13.66 -7.73
N TYR A 50 -4.85 14.26 -7.60
CA TYR A 50 -4.38 15.34 -8.47
C TYR A 50 -2.98 15.02 -8.96
N VAL A 51 -2.78 15.13 -10.26
CA VAL A 51 -1.46 15.13 -10.87
C VAL A 51 -1.05 16.58 -11.06
N ASN A 52 -0.08 17.02 -10.30
CA ASN A 52 0.47 18.36 -10.39
C ASN A 52 1.63 18.36 -11.39
N CYS A 53 1.60 19.26 -12.35
CA CYS A 53 2.55 19.38 -13.44
C CYS A 53 3.47 20.57 -13.20
N TYR A 54 4.77 20.38 -13.40
CA TYR A 54 5.76 21.43 -13.26
C TYR A 54 6.66 21.49 -14.47
N GLU A 55 6.90 22.71 -14.97
CA GLU A 55 8.00 22.97 -15.89
C GLU A 55 9.32 22.97 -15.11
N TYR A 56 10.18 22.01 -15.40
CA TYR A 56 11.48 21.86 -14.76
C TYR A 56 12.60 22.40 -15.65
N THR A 57 13.34 23.35 -15.13
CA THR A 57 14.53 23.96 -15.78
C THR A 57 15.77 23.68 -14.92
N PRO A 58 16.64 22.72 -15.33
CA PRO A 58 17.85 22.41 -14.58
C PRO A 58 18.78 23.60 -14.38
N ASP A 59 19.27 23.83 -13.15
CA ASP A 59 20.30 24.82 -12.86
C ASP A 59 21.65 24.11 -12.61
N LYS A 60 22.64 24.37 -13.44
CA LYS A 60 23.98 23.79 -13.36
C LYS A 60 24.77 24.14 -12.08
N LYS A 61 24.28 25.09 -11.28
CA LYS A 61 24.89 25.47 -10.01
C LYS A 61 24.51 24.53 -8.87
N LEU A 62 23.45 23.74 -9.03
CA LEU A 62 22.98 22.81 -8.03
C LEU A 62 23.81 21.52 -8.04
N LYS A 63 23.83 20.84 -6.90
CA LYS A 63 24.49 19.54 -6.73
C LYS A 63 23.52 18.42 -7.06
N TYR A 64 23.86 17.65 -8.09
CA TYR A 64 23.07 16.50 -8.56
C TYR A 64 23.70 15.19 -8.14
N LEU A 65 22.89 14.21 -7.80
CA LEU A 65 23.25 12.80 -7.75
C LEU A 65 22.28 12.04 -8.64
N ILE A 66 22.80 11.32 -9.62
CA ILE A 66 21.98 10.59 -10.60
C ILE A 66 22.43 9.13 -10.62
N PHE A 67 21.45 8.25 -10.37
CA PHE A 67 21.61 6.81 -10.53
C PHE A 67 20.83 6.38 -11.77
N GLU A 68 21.52 5.95 -12.81
CA GLU A 68 20.88 5.48 -14.05
C GLU A 68 20.18 4.13 -13.85
N GLU A 69 20.69 3.31 -12.92
CA GLU A 69 20.20 1.98 -12.61
C GLU A 69 20.42 1.63 -11.13
N MET A 70 19.87 0.52 -10.67
CA MET A 70 20.14 -0.03 -9.35
C MET A 70 21.57 -0.56 -9.30
N THR A 71 22.45 0.13 -8.56
CA THR A 71 23.85 -0.25 -8.31
C THR A 71 24.10 -0.46 -6.83
N GLU A 72 25.30 -0.93 -6.49
CA GLU A 72 25.73 -1.02 -5.08
C GLU A 72 25.70 0.36 -4.39
N GLU A 73 26.12 1.42 -5.10
CA GLU A 73 26.10 2.79 -4.59
C GLU A 73 24.67 3.29 -4.39
N TRP A 74 23.73 2.94 -5.29
CA TRP A 74 22.32 3.24 -5.14
C TRP A 74 21.74 2.55 -3.89
N LEU A 75 22.05 1.25 -3.69
CA LEU A 75 21.57 0.51 -2.51
C LEU A 75 22.10 1.12 -1.22
N ASP A 76 23.41 1.40 -1.16
CA ASP A 76 24.03 1.98 0.03
C ASP A 76 23.46 3.37 0.32
N PHE A 77 23.18 4.18 -0.69
CA PHE A 77 22.57 5.50 -0.56
C PHE A 77 21.14 5.41 0.00
N ILE A 78 20.30 4.52 -0.56
CA ILE A 78 18.92 4.31 -0.05
C ILE A 78 18.94 3.82 1.40
N VAL A 79 19.80 2.85 1.72
CA VAL A 79 19.94 2.32 3.09
C VAL A 79 20.32 3.42 4.07
N ALA A 80 21.27 4.28 3.71
CA ALA A 80 21.68 5.42 4.53
C ALA A 80 20.52 6.40 4.73
N CYS A 81 19.84 6.80 3.64
CA CYS A 81 18.70 7.73 3.70
C CYS A 81 17.53 7.18 4.54
N ARG A 82 17.12 5.92 4.33
CA ARG A 82 16.05 5.28 5.12
C ARG A 82 16.43 5.09 6.58
N SER A 83 17.72 4.96 6.88
CA SER A 83 18.24 4.93 8.25
C SER A 83 18.36 6.31 8.90
N GLY A 84 17.93 7.38 8.21
CA GLY A 84 17.89 8.75 8.74
C GLY A 84 19.15 9.58 8.49
N GLN A 85 20.07 9.11 7.66
CA GLN A 85 21.26 9.87 7.28
C GLN A 85 20.90 10.87 6.17
N SER A 86 21.16 12.16 6.42
CA SER A 86 21.03 13.23 5.44
C SER A 86 22.19 13.26 4.47
N HIS A 87 22.01 13.95 3.35
CA HIS A 87 23.02 14.19 2.33
C HIS A 87 23.04 15.67 1.89
N ASP A 88 24.04 16.07 1.11
CA ASP A 88 24.28 17.45 0.66
C ASP A 88 23.84 17.71 -0.79
N TYR A 89 23.14 16.80 -1.44
CA TYR A 89 22.66 16.99 -2.80
C TYR A 89 21.40 17.82 -2.81
N ASP A 90 21.28 18.74 -3.78
CA ASP A 90 20.10 19.55 -4.01
C ASP A 90 19.01 18.74 -4.71
N ILE A 91 19.41 17.89 -5.68
CA ILE A 91 18.53 17.05 -6.47
C ILE A 91 19.12 15.64 -6.56
N VAL A 92 18.28 14.63 -6.31
CA VAL A 92 18.63 13.23 -6.51
C VAL A 92 17.65 12.61 -7.50
N GLU A 93 18.17 11.95 -8.52
CA GLU A 93 17.40 11.19 -9.51
C GLU A 93 17.84 9.73 -9.50
N GLY A 94 16.91 8.80 -9.57
CA GLY A 94 17.25 7.37 -9.67
C GLY A 94 16.05 6.44 -9.56
N PRO A 95 16.32 5.13 -9.66
CA PRO A 95 15.31 4.09 -9.49
C PRO A 95 14.56 4.22 -8.18
N MET A 96 13.23 4.11 -8.23
CA MET A 96 12.38 4.09 -7.06
C MET A 96 12.35 2.66 -6.48
N ALA A 97 12.54 2.52 -5.19
CA ALA A 97 12.22 1.26 -4.53
C ALA A 97 10.70 1.17 -4.37
N ASP A 98 10.03 0.56 -5.35
CA ASP A 98 8.60 0.24 -5.30
C ASP A 98 8.25 -0.78 -4.21
N ASP A 99 6.98 -1.12 -4.06
CA ASP A 99 6.48 -1.95 -2.94
C ASP A 99 7.25 -3.27 -2.77
N THR A 100 7.65 -3.92 -3.87
CA THR A 100 8.43 -5.17 -3.83
C THR A 100 9.87 -4.91 -3.42
N ILE A 101 10.54 -3.97 -4.08
CA ILE A 101 11.92 -3.60 -3.79
C ILE A 101 12.01 -2.94 -2.42
N TYR A 102 10.98 -2.19 -2.00
CA TYR A 102 10.89 -1.63 -0.65
C TYR A 102 11.05 -2.69 0.42
N ASN A 103 10.32 -3.79 0.31
CA ASN A 103 10.40 -4.89 1.25
C ASN A 103 11.78 -5.57 1.26
N TYR A 104 12.42 -5.70 0.10
CA TYR A 104 13.77 -6.26 0.02
C TYR A 104 14.82 -5.33 0.63
N VAL A 105 14.74 -4.02 0.39
CA VAL A 105 15.60 -3.03 1.03
C VAL A 105 15.40 -3.05 2.55
N GLN A 106 14.15 -3.11 3.02
CA GLN A 106 13.86 -3.17 4.46
C GLN A 106 14.38 -4.47 5.09
N ASN A 107 14.19 -5.62 4.44
CA ASN A 107 14.74 -6.89 4.90
C ASN A 107 16.28 -6.89 4.94
N PHE A 108 16.91 -6.17 4.02
CA PHE A 108 18.36 -5.99 4.03
C PHE A 108 18.80 -5.09 5.20
N ILE A 109 18.13 -3.96 5.44
CA ILE A 109 18.37 -3.08 6.61
C ILE A 109 18.22 -3.85 7.91
N ASP A 110 17.18 -4.67 8.04
CA ASP A 110 16.87 -5.51 9.20
C ASP A 110 17.81 -6.72 9.33
N LYS A 111 18.75 -6.90 8.41
CA LYS A 111 19.69 -8.05 8.34
C LYS A 111 18.99 -9.42 8.20
N LYS A 112 17.78 -9.44 7.66
CA LYS A 112 17.01 -10.68 7.37
C LYS A 112 17.50 -11.36 6.09
N ILE A 113 18.04 -10.59 5.15
CA ILE A 113 18.67 -11.10 3.92
C ILE A 113 20.09 -10.54 3.77
N SER A 114 20.94 -11.27 3.07
CA SER A 114 22.27 -10.78 2.71
C SER A 114 22.23 -9.87 1.48
N ARG A 115 23.29 -9.09 1.27
CA ARG A 115 23.44 -8.27 0.06
C ARG A 115 23.37 -9.10 -1.23
N ALA A 116 23.99 -10.26 -1.26
CA ALA A 116 23.91 -11.17 -2.40
C ALA A 116 22.48 -11.67 -2.66
N ALA A 117 21.74 -12.00 -1.58
CA ALA A 117 20.33 -12.39 -1.70
C ALA A 117 19.46 -11.24 -2.20
N PHE A 118 19.71 -9.99 -1.76
CA PHE A 118 19.02 -8.82 -2.27
C PHE A 118 19.15 -8.72 -3.79
N TRP A 119 20.37 -8.79 -4.32
CA TRP A 119 20.62 -8.67 -5.77
C TRP A 119 19.98 -9.79 -6.59
N GLU A 120 19.95 -11.01 -6.07
CA GLU A 120 19.21 -12.10 -6.75
C GLU A 120 17.69 -11.87 -6.76
N LEU A 121 17.12 -11.31 -5.69
CA LEU A 121 15.69 -11.00 -5.59
C LEU A 121 15.26 -9.88 -6.54
N VAL A 122 16.11 -8.85 -6.74
CA VAL A 122 15.77 -7.70 -7.60
C VAL A 122 16.24 -7.84 -9.04
N LYS A 123 16.87 -8.94 -9.40
CA LYS A 123 17.54 -9.18 -10.69
C LYS A 123 16.67 -8.91 -11.93
N PHE A 124 15.38 -9.11 -11.83
CA PHE A 124 14.42 -8.93 -12.92
C PHE A 124 13.50 -7.73 -12.71
N ASN A 125 13.76 -6.92 -11.71
CA ASN A 125 12.99 -5.72 -11.46
C ASN A 125 13.55 -4.54 -12.29
N HIS A 126 12.66 -3.82 -12.94
CA HIS A 126 12.96 -2.61 -13.70
C HIS A 126 12.14 -1.44 -13.15
N PRO A 127 12.52 -0.89 -11.98
CA PRO A 127 11.76 0.16 -11.34
C PRO A 127 11.76 1.44 -12.17
N THR A 128 10.68 2.20 -12.04
CA THR A 128 10.60 3.55 -12.60
C THR A 128 11.52 4.51 -11.83
N HIS A 129 11.92 5.61 -12.49
CA HIS A 129 12.72 6.63 -11.84
C HIS A 129 11.89 7.68 -11.15
N GLN A 130 12.43 8.20 -10.05
CA GLN A 130 11.93 9.37 -9.34
C GLN A 130 12.99 10.45 -9.28
N ILE A 131 12.57 11.70 -9.16
CA ILE A 131 13.42 12.87 -8.97
C ILE A 131 12.98 13.53 -7.67
N SER A 132 13.93 13.82 -6.80
CA SER A 132 13.65 14.46 -5.51
C SER A 132 14.44 15.75 -5.34
N PHE A 133 13.79 16.76 -4.79
CA PHE A 133 14.28 18.11 -4.58
C PHE A 133 14.44 18.34 -3.07
N HIS A 134 15.66 18.70 -2.62
CA HIS A 134 16.04 18.69 -1.21
C HIS A 134 16.37 20.07 -0.63
N THR A 135 16.44 21.10 -1.47
CA THR A 135 16.70 22.48 -1.05
C THR A 135 15.71 23.46 -1.68
N ILE A 136 15.58 24.65 -1.11
CA ILE A 136 14.72 25.71 -1.66
C ILE A 136 15.19 26.07 -3.07
N SER A 137 16.50 26.22 -3.28
CA SER A 137 17.08 26.49 -4.61
C SER A 137 16.77 25.40 -5.62
N ALA A 138 16.62 24.14 -5.18
CA ALA A 138 16.17 23.07 -6.05
C ALA A 138 14.68 23.22 -6.40
N LEU A 139 13.83 23.59 -5.45
CA LEU A 139 12.39 23.84 -5.68
C LEU A 139 12.19 25.03 -6.62
N ASP A 140 13.03 26.06 -6.59
CA ASP A 140 12.99 27.23 -7.49
C ASP A 140 13.20 26.85 -8.97
N THR A 141 13.65 25.62 -9.26
CA THR A 141 13.77 25.10 -10.63
C THR A 141 12.46 24.53 -11.19
N LEU A 142 11.40 24.48 -10.35
CA LEU A 142 10.07 23.99 -10.70
C LEU A 142 9.10 25.17 -10.82
N GLU A 143 8.49 25.33 -11.99
CA GLU A 143 7.42 26.29 -12.23
C GLU A 143 6.09 25.52 -12.38
N PHE A 144 5.09 25.84 -11.54
CA PHE A 144 3.79 25.16 -11.61
C PHE A 144 3.09 25.44 -12.93
N ALA A 145 2.82 24.40 -13.70
CA ALA A 145 2.20 24.47 -15.02
C ALA A 145 0.69 24.12 -15.01
N GLY A 146 0.19 23.60 -13.91
CA GLY A 146 -1.21 23.20 -13.75
C GLY A 146 -1.40 21.91 -13.01
N SER A 147 -2.65 21.51 -12.86
CA SER A 147 -3.00 20.26 -12.18
C SER A 147 -4.19 19.61 -12.88
N GLU A 148 -4.15 18.29 -12.99
CA GLU A 148 -5.22 17.46 -13.52
C GLU A 148 -5.85 16.64 -12.41
N VAL A 149 -7.18 16.53 -12.42
CA VAL A 149 -7.91 15.62 -11.55
C VAL A 149 -7.86 14.24 -12.17
N VAL A 150 -7.41 13.25 -11.39
CA VAL A 150 -7.36 11.86 -11.82
C VAL A 150 -8.20 10.98 -10.90
N TYR A 151 -8.76 9.94 -11.50
CA TYR A 151 -9.56 8.95 -10.78
C TYR A 151 -8.88 7.61 -10.95
N GLY A 152 -8.48 6.99 -9.84
CA GLY A 152 -7.94 5.64 -9.83
C GLY A 152 -9.02 4.60 -10.06
N GLU A 153 -8.60 3.40 -10.42
CA GLU A 153 -9.46 2.24 -10.30
C GLU A 153 -9.95 2.12 -8.86
N LYS A 154 -11.12 1.51 -8.68
CA LYS A 154 -11.60 1.15 -7.34
C LYS A 154 -10.58 0.20 -6.71
N ASN A 155 -9.65 0.73 -5.96
CA ASN A 155 -8.72 -0.02 -5.12
C ASN A 155 -8.54 0.79 -3.82
N ASN A 156 -9.10 0.27 -2.75
CA ASN A 156 -9.04 0.90 -1.46
C ASN A 156 -8.00 0.19 -0.60
N ASN A 157 -6.74 0.64 -0.66
CA ASN A 157 -5.64 0.06 0.11
C ASN A 157 -5.94 -0.04 1.62
N ASN A 158 -6.70 0.90 2.18
CA ASN A 158 -7.09 0.84 3.58
C ASN A 158 -8.07 -0.31 3.83
N LEU A 159 -9.02 -0.49 2.91
CA LEU A 159 -9.98 -1.59 2.97
C LEU A 159 -9.28 -2.93 2.75
N PHE A 160 -8.40 -3.00 1.75
CA PHE A 160 -7.57 -4.18 1.48
C PHE A 160 -6.77 -4.62 2.71
N PHE A 161 -6.05 -3.67 3.35
CA PHE A 161 -5.31 -3.97 4.58
C PHE A 161 -6.24 -4.43 5.70
N THR A 162 -7.38 -3.74 5.90
CA THR A 162 -8.35 -4.07 6.95
C THR A 162 -8.89 -5.50 6.77
N CYS A 163 -9.32 -5.85 5.55
CA CYS A 163 -9.81 -7.18 5.24
C CYS A 163 -8.73 -8.25 5.40
N SER A 164 -7.50 -7.97 4.96
CA SER A 164 -6.36 -8.87 5.11
C SER A 164 -5.97 -9.09 6.58
N LEU A 165 -6.07 -8.06 7.41
CA LEU A 165 -5.82 -8.16 8.85
C LEU A 165 -6.89 -9.01 9.55
N ILE A 166 -8.17 -8.81 9.22
CA ILE A 166 -9.29 -9.64 9.73
C ILE A 166 -9.07 -11.10 9.35
N GLU A 167 -8.71 -11.34 8.09
CA GLU A 167 -8.40 -12.69 7.59
C GLU A 167 -7.22 -13.31 8.34
N TYR A 168 -6.12 -12.57 8.52
CA TYR A 168 -4.94 -13.03 9.23
C TYR A 168 -5.25 -13.39 10.69
N ILE A 169 -6.00 -12.54 11.41
CA ILE A 169 -6.42 -12.79 12.80
C ILE A 169 -7.30 -14.03 12.85
N GLY A 170 -8.26 -14.17 11.94
CA GLY A 170 -9.17 -15.33 11.89
C GLY A 170 -8.42 -16.66 11.74
N ARG A 171 -7.41 -16.73 10.86
CA ARG A 171 -6.55 -17.91 10.73
C ARG A 171 -5.74 -18.20 11.98
N ASN A 172 -5.14 -17.15 12.55
CA ASN A 172 -4.30 -17.30 13.75
C ASN A 172 -5.11 -17.77 14.96
N ARG A 173 -6.32 -17.25 15.12
CA ARG A 173 -7.24 -17.59 16.24
C ARG A 173 -8.19 -18.74 15.93
N LYS A 174 -8.15 -19.33 14.74
CA LYS A 174 -9.07 -20.39 14.32
C LYS A 174 -10.54 -20.04 14.57
N GLN A 175 -10.89 -18.82 14.15
CA GLN A 175 -12.22 -18.23 14.32
C GLN A 175 -12.83 -17.92 12.95
N HIS A 176 -14.16 -17.94 12.85
CA HIS A 176 -14.86 -17.37 11.70
C HIS A 176 -14.60 -15.86 11.62
N ARG A 177 -14.54 -15.28 10.42
CA ARG A 177 -14.21 -13.86 10.21
C ARG A 177 -15.29 -12.97 10.82
N ARG A 178 -16.54 -13.42 10.80
CA ARG A 178 -17.63 -12.80 11.53
C ARG A 178 -17.33 -12.66 13.04
N GLU A 179 -16.83 -13.72 13.68
CA GLU A 179 -16.47 -13.69 15.09
C GLU A 179 -15.31 -12.72 15.37
N ILE A 180 -14.34 -12.63 14.43
CA ILE A 180 -13.25 -11.66 14.55
C ILE A 180 -13.79 -10.23 14.48
N THR A 181 -14.73 -9.94 13.56
CA THR A 181 -15.34 -8.62 13.49
C THR A 181 -16.18 -8.29 14.71
N ASP A 182 -16.85 -9.29 15.32
CA ASP A 182 -17.56 -9.13 16.59
C ASP A 182 -16.60 -8.77 17.74
N TYR A 183 -15.44 -9.46 17.86
CA TYR A 183 -14.43 -9.17 18.89
C TYR A 183 -13.76 -7.81 18.68
N LEU A 184 -13.43 -7.45 17.46
CA LEU A 184 -12.88 -6.14 17.15
C LEU A 184 -13.87 -5.02 17.44
N GLY A 185 -15.13 -5.23 17.11
CA GLY A 185 -16.18 -4.23 17.20
C GLY A 185 -16.01 -3.12 16.16
N ARG A 186 -17.10 -2.37 15.93
CA ARG A 186 -17.12 -1.31 14.89
C ARG A 186 -16.04 -0.23 15.11
N GLU A 187 -15.76 0.12 16.35
CA GLU A 187 -14.76 1.16 16.68
C GLU A 187 -13.34 0.77 16.28
N ASN A 188 -12.90 -0.47 16.57
CA ASN A 188 -11.57 -0.91 16.16
C ASN A 188 -11.50 -1.18 14.65
N ILE A 189 -12.57 -1.71 14.02
CA ILE A 189 -12.63 -1.85 12.56
C ILE A 189 -12.47 -0.49 11.89
N LYS A 190 -13.20 0.53 12.36
CA LYS A 190 -13.05 1.90 11.89
C LYS A 190 -11.61 2.42 12.10
N ARG A 191 -11.05 2.21 13.29
CA ARG A 191 -9.68 2.60 13.60
C ARG A 191 -8.66 1.91 12.68
N ILE A 192 -8.83 0.61 12.41
CA ILE A 192 -7.96 -0.13 11.49
C ILE A 192 -8.06 0.47 10.10
N TYR A 193 -9.26 0.75 9.63
CA TYR A 193 -9.51 1.33 8.31
C TYR A 193 -8.95 2.75 8.19
N ASP A 194 -9.22 3.63 9.16
CA ASP A 194 -8.79 5.03 9.14
C ASP A 194 -7.27 5.20 9.23
N TYR A 195 -6.59 4.26 9.90
CA TYR A 195 -5.14 4.29 10.12
C TYR A 195 -4.39 3.15 9.44
N ALA A 196 -5.00 2.53 8.44
CA ALA A 196 -4.40 1.42 7.72
C ALA A 196 -3.04 1.77 7.09
N ASP A 197 -2.88 3.01 6.61
CA ASP A 197 -1.62 3.54 6.08
C ASP A 197 -0.50 3.59 7.13
N VAL A 198 -0.83 3.79 8.40
CA VAL A 198 0.11 3.74 9.52
C VAL A 198 0.40 2.28 9.89
N PHE A 199 -0.64 1.47 10.03
CA PHE A 199 -0.49 0.05 10.38
C PHE A 199 0.25 -0.76 9.31
N HIS A 200 0.09 -0.39 8.04
CA HIS A 200 0.81 -1.03 6.94
C HIS A 200 2.35 -0.82 6.98
N CYS A 201 2.82 0.16 7.75
CA CYS A 201 4.26 0.36 7.97
C CYS A 201 4.87 -0.64 8.96
N GLU A 202 4.05 -1.45 9.62
CA GLU A 202 4.46 -2.50 10.55
C GLU A 202 4.13 -3.89 9.97
N PRO A 203 4.87 -4.94 10.34
CA PRO A 203 4.51 -6.30 9.95
C PRO A 203 3.08 -6.63 10.41
N ILE A 204 2.25 -7.18 9.53
CA ILE A 204 0.85 -7.52 9.84
C ILE A 204 0.73 -8.43 11.06
N GLN A 205 1.73 -9.30 11.30
CA GLN A 205 1.82 -10.17 12.48
C GLN A 205 1.84 -9.37 13.78
N LYS A 206 2.57 -8.25 13.81
CA LYS A 206 2.68 -7.38 14.98
C LYS A 206 1.36 -6.67 15.22
N VAL A 207 0.80 -6.06 14.17
CA VAL A 207 -0.50 -5.38 14.26
C VAL A 207 -1.60 -6.34 14.70
N ALA A 208 -1.63 -7.54 14.13
CA ALA A 208 -2.58 -8.58 14.53
C ALA A 208 -2.43 -8.97 16.00
N ALA A 209 -1.18 -9.15 16.49
CA ALA A 209 -0.92 -9.49 17.88
C ALA A 209 -1.46 -8.43 18.85
N GLU A 210 -1.24 -7.14 18.54
CA GLU A 210 -1.75 -6.02 19.33
C GLU A 210 -3.29 -6.02 19.41
N PHE A 211 -3.99 -6.19 18.29
CA PHE A 211 -5.46 -6.26 18.30
C PHE A 211 -6.01 -7.54 18.94
N MET A 212 -5.33 -8.68 18.75
CA MET A 212 -5.72 -9.93 19.42
C MET A 212 -5.62 -9.82 20.94
N GLU A 213 -4.60 -9.15 21.47
CA GLU A 213 -4.43 -8.87 22.89
C GLU A 213 -5.43 -7.82 23.39
N GLN A 214 -5.50 -6.67 22.72
CA GLN A 214 -6.38 -5.56 23.08
C GLN A 214 -7.86 -5.99 23.15
N CYS A 215 -8.31 -6.78 22.18
CA CYS A 215 -9.70 -7.24 22.07
C CYS A 215 -9.95 -8.58 22.77
N ASN A 216 -8.96 -9.17 23.44
CA ASN A 216 -9.04 -10.46 24.12
C ASN A 216 -9.61 -11.57 23.20
N ILE A 217 -9.15 -11.65 21.95
CA ILE A 217 -9.68 -12.61 20.98
C ILE A 217 -9.23 -14.03 21.34
N PRO A 218 -10.13 -14.94 21.72
CA PRO A 218 -9.77 -16.29 22.12
C PRO A 218 -9.40 -17.17 20.91
N GLU A 219 -8.76 -18.31 21.18
CA GLU A 219 -8.62 -19.36 20.19
C GLU A 219 -9.95 -20.10 20.01
N GLY A 220 -10.39 -20.28 18.74
CA GLY A 220 -11.57 -21.02 18.35
C GLY A 220 -11.28 -22.40 17.80
N LYS A 221 -12.22 -22.91 16.99
CA LYS A 221 -12.13 -24.26 16.39
C LYS A 221 -12.24 -24.26 14.86
N PHE A 222 -12.44 -23.12 14.25
CA PHE A 222 -12.57 -23.01 12.80
C PHE A 222 -11.18 -22.86 12.16
N ASP A 223 -10.59 -24.00 11.78
CA ASP A 223 -9.27 -24.06 11.18
C ASP A 223 -9.37 -24.41 9.68
N ASN A 224 -9.82 -23.45 8.87
CA ASN A 224 -9.95 -23.60 7.42
C ASN A 224 -8.60 -23.78 6.70
N VAL A 225 -7.49 -23.40 7.34
CA VAL A 225 -6.14 -23.59 6.81
C VAL A 225 -5.75 -25.08 6.86
N SER A 226 -5.86 -25.71 8.04
CA SER A 226 -5.49 -27.14 8.19
C SER A 226 -6.51 -28.07 7.54
N MET A 227 -7.76 -27.63 7.37
CA MET A 227 -8.83 -28.39 6.70
C MET A 227 -8.79 -28.27 5.18
N CYS A 228 -7.99 -27.38 4.62
CA CYS A 228 -7.86 -27.20 3.18
C CYS A 228 -7.19 -28.42 2.54
N ARG A 229 -7.83 -28.96 1.49
CA ARG A 229 -7.35 -30.12 0.72
C ARG A 229 -6.48 -29.74 -0.48
N TYR A 230 -6.40 -28.44 -0.75
CA TYR A 230 -5.71 -27.85 -1.89
C TYR A 230 -4.60 -26.91 -1.40
N THR A 231 -4.04 -26.12 -2.31
CA THR A 231 -3.12 -25.04 -1.92
C THR A 231 -3.89 -23.99 -1.14
N VAL A 232 -3.44 -23.73 0.09
CA VAL A 232 -4.06 -22.70 0.95
C VAL A 232 -3.85 -21.32 0.29
N PRO A 233 -4.92 -20.56 0.01
CA PRO A 233 -4.76 -19.21 -0.53
C PRO A 233 -4.00 -18.31 0.45
N ASN A 234 -3.31 -17.30 -0.05
CA ASN A 234 -2.69 -16.31 0.81
C ASN A 234 -3.79 -15.48 1.53
N TYR A 235 -3.51 -15.00 2.72
CA TYR A 235 -4.46 -14.14 3.44
C TYR A 235 -4.65 -12.78 2.75
N TRP A 236 -3.67 -12.33 1.98
CA TRP A 236 -3.80 -11.15 1.13
C TRP A 236 -4.79 -11.39 -0.02
N ASP A 237 -4.73 -12.55 -0.67
CA ASP A 237 -5.64 -12.90 -1.77
C ASP A 237 -7.11 -12.93 -1.28
N ILE A 238 -7.34 -13.48 -0.09
CA ILE A 238 -8.67 -13.50 0.52
C ILE A 238 -9.10 -12.09 0.96
N GLY A 239 -8.18 -11.31 1.53
CA GLY A 239 -8.45 -9.90 1.86
C GLY A 239 -8.89 -9.08 0.64
N GLU A 240 -8.27 -9.33 -0.52
CA GLU A 240 -8.64 -8.70 -1.79
C GLU A 240 -10.04 -9.12 -2.28
N VAL A 241 -10.46 -10.37 -2.04
CA VAL A 241 -11.83 -10.81 -2.37
C VAL A 241 -12.86 -10.02 -1.58
N TYR A 242 -12.67 -9.86 -0.27
CA TYR A 242 -13.57 -9.07 0.57
C TYR A 242 -13.54 -7.58 0.19
N GLU A 243 -12.35 -7.02 -0.03
CA GLU A 243 -12.18 -5.63 -0.45
C GLU A 243 -12.99 -5.34 -1.70
N ARG A 244 -12.79 -6.13 -2.76
CA ARG A 244 -13.47 -5.98 -4.05
C ARG A 244 -14.98 -6.11 -3.91
N LEU A 245 -15.45 -7.08 -3.13
CA LEU A 245 -16.88 -7.27 -2.91
C LEU A 245 -17.50 -6.06 -2.17
N ILE A 246 -16.85 -5.56 -1.14
CA ILE A 246 -17.34 -4.39 -0.39
C ILE A 246 -17.41 -3.16 -1.30
N GLU A 247 -16.38 -2.92 -2.12
CA GLU A 247 -16.36 -1.81 -3.06
C GLU A 247 -17.44 -1.90 -4.17
N ASP A 248 -17.82 -3.11 -4.58
CA ASP A 248 -18.83 -3.31 -5.62
C ASP A 248 -20.26 -3.17 -5.12
N ILE A 249 -20.45 -3.27 -3.80
CA ILE A 249 -21.77 -3.21 -3.14
C ILE A 249 -22.02 -1.88 -2.46
N TYR A 250 -20.97 -1.25 -1.89
CA TYR A 250 -21.11 -0.05 -1.05
C TYR A 250 -20.35 1.14 -1.65
N ASP A 251 -20.91 2.33 -1.45
CA ASP A 251 -20.23 3.59 -1.76
C ASP A 251 -19.16 3.91 -0.72
N ASP A 252 -18.21 4.78 -1.09
CA ASP A 252 -17.07 5.14 -0.24
C ASP A 252 -17.47 5.67 1.15
N ALA A 253 -18.65 6.33 1.26
CA ALA A 253 -19.19 6.81 2.52
C ALA A 253 -19.78 5.70 3.43
N GLU A 254 -20.01 4.50 2.88
CA GLU A 254 -20.62 3.36 3.57
C GLU A 254 -19.66 2.19 3.79
N ILE A 255 -18.35 2.35 3.52
CA ILE A 255 -17.34 1.28 3.60
C ILE A 255 -17.34 0.59 4.97
N GLU A 256 -17.39 1.34 6.07
CA GLU A 256 -17.43 0.78 7.43
C GLU A 256 -18.65 -0.13 7.65
N LYS A 257 -19.80 0.30 7.14
CA LYS A 257 -21.03 -0.51 7.14
C LYS A 257 -20.85 -1.75 6.25
N GLY A 258 -20.25 -1.56 5.06
CA GLY A 258 -19.98 -2.64 4.12
C GLY A 258 -19.09 -3.73 4.71
N ILE A 259 -18.00 -3.36 5.41
CA ILE A 259 -17.17 -4.33 6.14
C ILE A 259 -18.04 -5.16 7.09
N TRP A 260 -18.82 -4.48 7.94
CA TRP A 260 -19.66 -5.19 8.90
C TRP A 260 -20.67 -6.12 8.24
N ASP A 261 -21.43 -5.62 7.26
CA ASP A 261 -22.53 -6.35 6.64
C ASP A 261 -22.03 -7.57 5.84
N ILE A 262 -20.92 -7.43 5.09
CA ILE A 262 -20.35 -8.54 4.30
C ILE A 262 -19.86 -9.67 5.22
N TYR A 263 -19.09 -9.37 6.25
CA TYR A 263 -18.58 -10.39 7.19
C TYR A 263 -19.71 -11.05 8.01
N HIS A 264 -20.85 -10.40 8.17
CA HIS A 264 -22.03 -10.95 8.86
C HIS A 264 -23.06 -11.59 7.91
N SER A 265 -22.76 -11.63 6.62
CA SER A 265 -23.64 -12.22 5.63
C SER A 265 -23.33 -13.71 5.38
N TRP A 266 -24.19 -14.35 4.60
CA TRP A 266 -24.05 -15.73 4.20
C TRP A 266 -22.79 -15.98 3.34
N ILE A 267 -22.31 -14.97 2.60
CA ILE A 267 -21.21 -15.10 1.66
C ILE A 267 -19.86 -15.33 2.36
N ASP A 268 -19.70 -14.86 3.61
CA ASP A 268 -18.50 -15.10 4.43
C ASP A 268 -18.19 -16.61 4.55
N ALA A 269 -19.20 -17.43 4.73
CA ALA A 269 -19.03 -18.89 4.82
C ALA A 269 -18.47 -19.49 3.50
N HIS A 270 -18.86 -18.94 2.35
CA HIS A 270 -18.37 -19.40 1.04
C HIS A 270 -16.98 -18.90 0.71
N ILE A 271 -16.67 -17.63 1.00
CA ILE A 271 -15.31 -17.08 0.82
C ILE A 271 -14.31 -17.77 1.75
N SER A 272 -14.75 -18.13 2.96
CA SER A 272 -13.90 -18.78 3.97
C SER A 272 -13.75 -20.30 3.77
N ASP A 273 -14.49 -20.93 2.87
CA ASP A 273 -14.34 -22.34 2.52
C ASP A 273 -13.29 -22.53 1.40
N TYR A 274 -12.05 -22.79 1.81
CA TYR A 274 -10.94 -22.99 0.88
C TYR A 274 -10.97 -24.34 0.13
N ASN A 275 -11.98 -25.18 0.37
CA ASN A 275 -12.20 -26.41 -0.39
C ASN A 275 -13.13 -26.20 -1.60
N THR A 276 -13.59 -24.97 -1.82
CA THR A 276 -14.33 -24.56 -3.02
C THR A 276 -13.49 -23.60 -3.84
N ASP A 277 -13.92 -23.32 -5.06
CA ASP A 277 -13.31 -22.34 -5.94
C ASP A 277 -13.99 -20.96 -5.90
N PHE A 278 -14.92 -20.76 -4.95
CA PHE A 278 -15.74 -19.56 -4.89
C PHE A 278 -14.90 -18.27 -4.77
N TYR A 279 -13.87 -18.26 -3.95
CA TYR A 279 -13.00 -17.11 -3.78
C TYR A 279 -12.10 -16.81 -5.00
N TYR A 280 -11.98 -17.75 -5.97
CA TYR A 280 -11.30 -17.56 -7.24
C TYR A 280 -12.21 -17.04 -8.35
N GLN A 281 -13.52 -16.94 -8.09
CA GLN A 281 -14.46 -16.50 -9.11
C GLN A 281 -14.24 -15.02 -9.46
N PRO A 282 -14.62 -14.63 -10.70
CA PRO A 282 -14.54 -13.22 -11.11
C PRO A 282 -15.26 -12.30 -10.15
N ARG A 283 -14.71 -11.10 -9.94
CA ARG A 283 -15.24 -10.05 -9.07
C ARG A 283 -16.74 -9.82 -9.30
N ASP A 284 -17.14 -9.63 -10.55
CA ASP A 284 -18.53 -9.37 -10.92
C ASP A 284 -19.47 -10.52 -10.56
N TYR A 285 -18.98 -11.76 -10.64
CA TYR A 285 -19.76 -12.95 -10.27
C TYR A 285 -20.03 -13.00 -8.76
N ILE A 286 -19.01 -12.76 -7.94
CA ILE A 286 -19.15 -12.75 -6.47
C ILE A 286 -20.10 -11.62 -6.05
N ALA A 287 -19.99 -10.44 -6.67
CA ALA A 287 -20.89 -9.31 -6.41
C ALA A 287 -22.34 -9.62 -6.84
N ALA A 288 -22.53 -10.30 -7.97
CA ALA A 288 -23.85 -10.74 -8.42
C ALA A 288 -24.46 -11.76 -7.47
N CYS A 289 -23.70 -12.79 -7.05
CA CYS A 289 -24.17 -13.75 -6.05
C CYS A 289 -24.63 -13.05 -4.75
N TYR A 290 -23.86 -12.08 -4.26
CA TYR A 290 -24.24 -11.34 -3.05
C TYR A 290 -25.56 -10.58 -3.23
N LYS A 291 -25.77 -9.92 -4.37
CA LYS A 291 -26.98 -9.14 -4.69
C LYS A 291 -28.20 -10.04 -4.82
N GLU A 292 -28.06 -11.21 -5.44
CA GLU A 292 -29.15 -12.19 -5.61
C GLU A 292 -29.40 -13.00 -4.33
N GLY A 293 -28.46 -13.06 -3.40
CA GLY A 293 -28.59 -13.80 -2.14
C GLY A 293 -28.32 -15.30 -2.26
N GLU A 294 -27.79 -15.78 -3.39
CA GLU A 294 -27.46 -17.19 -3.65
C GLU A 294 -26.26 -17.31 -4.61
N ILE A 295 -25.68 -18.50 -4.72
CA ILE A 295 -24.64 -18.81 -5.71
C ILE A 295 -25.32 -19.03 -7.07
N LEU A 296 -24.87 -18.28 -8.09
CA LEU A 296 -25.39 -18.31 -9.46
C LEU A 296 -24.80 -19.43 -10.30
#